data_54360ee165935ac08424a10d9e17c3ef
#
_entry.id   54360ee165935ac08424a10d9e17c3ef
#
_cell.length_a   1.000
_cell.length_b   1.000
_cell.length_c   1.000
_cell.angle_alpha   90.00
_cell.angle_beta   90.00
_cell.angle_gamma   90.00
#
_symmetry.space_group_name_H-M   'P 1'
#
loop_
_entity.id
_entity.type
_entity.pdbx_description
1 polymer ?
#
loop_
_entity_poly.entity_id
_entity_poly.type
_entity_poly.pdbx_seq_one_letter_code
_entity_poly.pdbx_strand_id
1 'polypeptide(L)'
;VGKPCYAGYRLTTNDWKQGFYCKGSLDELFFAFYIYSCKDVIGGNLCSILEAIGVIIKNKEYYLEDSKKRFFVWNVPLWKRKRFIDYLNSENIYFANKFSALHKKKINSEDRIVVWGKSNFKNKDLESFAIKNAIKIVTCEDGFIRSKGLGSNFVYPSSLVFDENGIYFDCRKESDI
;
A
#
# COMPACT_ATOMS: atom_id res chain seq x y z
N VAL A 1 -35.68 27.19 8.37
CA VAL A 1 -34.70 28.00 9.10
C VAL A 1 -33.89 27.04 9.95
N GLY A 2 -32.69 26.68 9.46
CA GLY A 2 -31.79 25.74 10.12
C GLY A 2 -31.28 26.33 11.44
N LYS A 3 -31.29 25.54 12.51
CA LYS A 3 -30.62 25.89 13.75
C LYS A 3 -29.12 26.00 13.51
N PRO A 4 -28.43 27.00 14.07
CA PRO A 4 -26.96 27.09 13.93
C PRO A 4 -26.33 25.83 14.53
N CYS A 5 -25.52 25.14 13.71
CA CYS A 5 -24.77 23.99 14.15
C CYS A 5 -23.46 24.48 14.78
N TYR A 6 -23.26 24.22 16.08
CA TYR A 6 -21.99 24.46 16.74
C TYR A 6 -21.13 23.21 16.60
N ALA A 7 -20.32 23.16 15.57
CA ALA A 7 -19.32 22.10 15.45
C ALA A 7 -18.02 22.59 16.12
N GLY A 8 -17.79 22.18 17.36
CA GLY A 8 -16.51 22.39 18.04
C GLY A 8 -15.47 21.39 17.52
N TYR A 9 -14.81 21.70 16.42
CA TYR A 9 -13.66 20.90 15.96
C TYR A 9 -12.37 21.50 16.54
N ARG A 10 -11.62 20.65 17.24
CA ARG A 10 -10.24 20.95 17.60
C ARG A 10 -9.36 20.69 16.39
N LEU A 11 -8.93 21.73 15.70
CA LEU A 11 -8.12 21.64 14.49
C LEU A 11 -6.61 21.61 14.74
N THR A 12 -6.14 21.69 15.97
CA THR A 12 -4.70 21.66 16.26
C THR A 12 -4.34 20.64 17.32
N THR A 13 -3.25 19.95 17.11
CA THR A 13 -2.72 18.91 17.98
C THR A 13 -2.10 19.46 19.28
N ASN A 14 -1.81 20.75 19.37
CA ASN A 14 -1.04 21.32 20.49
C ASN A 14 -1.79 22.30 21.38
N ASP A 15 -2.95 22.80 20.98
CA ASP A 15 -3.70 23.77 21.80
C ASP A 15 -5.10 23.26 22.16
N TRP A 16 -5.13 22.33 23.08
CA TRP A 16 -6.35 21.68 23.55
C TRP A 16 -7.29 22.67 24.31
N LYS A 17 -6.82 23.88 24.61
CA LYS A 17 -7.53 24.87 25.42
C LYS A 17 -8.18 26.00 24.62
N GLN A 18 -7.77 26.20 23.37
CA GLN A 18 -8.37 27.23 22.51
C GLN A 18 -9.14 26.53 21.38
N GLY A 19 -10.40 26.27 21.59
CA GLY A 19 -11.30 25.85 20.54
C GLY A 19 -11.64 27.04 19.63
N PHE A 20 -11.47 26.90 18.33
CA PHE A 20 -12.08 27.84 17.38
C PHE A 20 -13.57 27.53 17.29
N TYR A 21 -14.38 28.44 17.74
CA TYR A 21 -15.82 28.39 17.59
C TYR A 21 -16.20 29.21 16.36
N CYS A 22 -16.56 28.55 15.27
CA CYS A 22 -17.17 29.19 14.13
C CYS A 22 -18.70 29.15 14.25
N LYS A 23 -19.35 30.30 14.12
CA LYS A 23 -20.79 30.37 13.92
C LYS A 23 -21.04 30.47 12.42
N GLY A 24 -21.57 29.40 11.82
CA GLY A 24 -21.88 29.35 10.40
C GLY A 24 -23.00 28.35 10.09
N SER A 25 -23.55 28.44 8.91
CA SER A 25 -24.43 27.39 8.36
C SER A 25 -23.62 26.13 8.08
N LEU A 26 -24.30 24.98 7.93
CA LEU A 26 -23.65 23.73 7.54
C LEU A 26 -22.95 23.87 6.20
N ASP A 27 -23.54 24.60 5.26
CA ASP A 27 -22.98 24.83 3.91
C ASP A 27 -21.70 25.69 3.98
N GLU A 28 -21.66 26.73 4.80
CA GLU A 28 -20.46 27.56 5.01
C GLU A 28 -19.34 26.75 5.66
N LEU A 29 -19.65 25.90 6.63
CA LEU A 29 -18.68 25.01 7.26
C LEU A 29 -18.16 23.97 6.25
N PHE A 30 -19.05 23.36 5.48
CA PHE A 30 -18.67 22.41 4.44
C PHE A 30 -17.77 23.08 3.39
N PHE A 31 -18.14 24.27 2.92
CA PHE A 31 -17.33 25.03 1.97
C PHE A 31 -15.92 25.34 2.52
N ALA A 32 -15.86 25.83 3.77
CA ALA A 32 -14.59 26.19 4.39
C ALA A 32 -13.65 24.99 4.58
N PHE A 33 -14.18 23.85 5.01
CA PHE A 33 -13.37 22.67 5.33
C PHE A 33 -13.04 21.80 4.13
N TYR A 34 -13.97 21.62 3.20
CA TYR A 34 -13.82 20.66 2.12
C TYR A 34 -13.59 21.26 0.75
N ILE A 35 -14.06 22.47 0.50
CA ILE A 35 -13.90 23.11 -0.81
C ILE A 35 -12.76 24.13 -0.80
N TYR A 36 -12.76 25.05 0.13
CA TYR A 36 -11.77 26.12 0.18
C TYR A 36 -10.38 25.64 0.64
N SER A 37 -10.33 24.70 1.58
CA SER A 37 -9.08 24.18 2.15
C SER A 37 -8.68 22.83 1.56
N CYS A 38 -9.24 22.44 0.41
CA CYS A 38 -8.93 21.15 -0.20
C CYS A 38 -7.47 21.08 -0.60
N LYS A 39 -6.82 19.99 -0.22
CA LYS A 39 -5.42 19.70 -0.57
C LYS A 39 -5.34 18.38 -1.30
N ASP A 40 -4.43 18.29 -2.26
CA ASP A 40 -4.12 17.01 -2.86
C ASP A 40 -3.49 16.06 -1.82
N VAL A 41 -3.81 14.78 -1.93
CA VAL A 41 -3.38 13.76 -0.96
C VAL A 41 -1.92 13.36 -1.11
N ILE A 42 -1.25 13.75 -2.19
CA ILE A 42 0.14 13.38 -2.50
C ILE A 42 1.09 14.53 -2.14
N GLY A 43 0.87 15.70 -2.74
CA GLY A 43 1.76 16.85 -2.58
C GLY A 43 1.36 17.81 -1.45
N GLY A 44 0.15 17.66 -0.90
CA GLY A 44 -0.37 18.58 0.13
C GLY A 44 -0.63 20.00 -0.36
N ASN A 45 -0.61 20.24 -1.68
CA ASN A 45 -0.87 21.53 -2.27
C ASN A 45 -2.38 21.83 -2.30
N LEU A 46 -2.73 23.12 -2.26
CA LEU A 46 -4.12 23.52 -2.45
C LEU A 46 -4.58 23.11 -3.86
N CYS A 47 -5.72 22.48 -3.93
CA CYS A 47 -6.32 22.03 -5.18
C CYS A 47 -7.85 22.18 -5.12
N SER A 48 -8.49 22.07 -6.27
CA SER A 48 -9.95 21.99 -6.30
C SER A 48 -10.43 20.64 -5.79
N ILE A 49 -11.67 20.58 -5.28
CA ILE A 49 -12.26 19.33 -4.83
C ILE A 49 -12.36 18.30 -5.98
N LEU A 50 -12.56 18.74 -7.21
CA LEU A 50 -12.61 17.86 -8.38
C LEU A 50 -11.26 17.21 -8.67
N GLU A 51 -10.17 17.96 -8.53
CA GLU A 51 -8.81 17.43 -8.65
C GLU A 51 -8.53 16.42 -7.53
N ALA A 52 -8.87 16.74 -6.29
CA ALA A 52 -8.70 15.82 -5.16
C ALA A 52 -9.49 14.51 -5.36
N ILE A 53 -10.74 14.60 -5.79
CA ILE A 53 -11.58 13.44 -6.13
C ILE A 53 -10.95 12.65 -7.28
N GLY A 54 -10.43 13.33 -8.31
CA GLY A 54 -9.74 12.69 -9.44
C GLY A 54 -8.54 11.86 -9.00
N VAL A 55 -7.74 12.38 -8.07
CA VAL A 55 -6.59 11.64 -7.49
C VAL A 55 -7.06 10.43 -6.69
N ILE A 56 -8.12 10.59 -5.88
CA ILE A 56 -8.69 9.47 -5.10
C ILE A 56 -9.23 8.37 -6.03
N ILE A 57 -9.93 8.74 -7.10
CA ILE A 57 -10.45 7.77 -8.09
C ILE A 57 -9.31 7.02 -8.77
N LYS A 58 -8.26 7.71 -9.24
CA LYS A 58 -7.09 7.09 -9.85
C LYS A 58 -6.40 6.11 -8.90
N ASN A 59 -6.21 6.50 -7.64
CA ASN A 59 -5.65 5.62 -6.64
C ASN A 59 -6.53 4.40 -6.40
N LYS A 60 -7.86 4.58 -6.35
CA LYS A 60 -8.81 3.48 -6.21
C LYS A 60 -8.74 2.52 -7.39
N GLU A 61 -8.67 3.03 -8.62
CA GLU A 61 -8.51 2.23 -9.83
C GLU A 61 -7.22 1.42 -9.80
N TYR A 62 -6.11 2.04 -9.42
CA TYR A 62 -4.82 1.37 -9.24
C TYR A 62 -4.90 0.23 -8.21
N TYR A 63 -5.50 0.47 -7.05
CA TYR A 63 -5.74 -0.57 -6.04
C TYR A 63 -6.69 -1.67 -6.54
N LEU A 64 -7.70 -1.34 -7.34
CA LEU A 64 -8.63 -2.31 -7.90
C LEU A 64 -7.98 -3.18 -8.99
N GLU A 65 -7.06 -2.65 -9.78
CA GLU A 65 -6.28 -3.45 -10.73
C GLU A 65 -5.45 -4.49 -9.99
N ASP A 66 -4.77 -4.11 -8.90
CA ASP A 66 -4.01 -5.05 -8.09
C ASP A 66 -4.91 -6.04 -7.36
N SER A 67 -6.13 -5.67 -6.98
CA SER A 67 -7.08 -6.59 -6.35
C SER A 67 -7.50 -7.76 -7.24
N LYS A 68 -7.42 -7.61 -8.56
CA LYS A 68 -7.71 -8.67 -9.54
C LYS A 68 -6.54 -9.62 -9.78
N LYS A 69 -5.31 -9.18 -9.50
CA LYS A 69 -4.10 -9.97 -9.68
C LYS A 69 -4.02 -11.06 -8.61
N ARG A 70 -3.49 -12.22 -8.99
CA ARG A 70 -3.17 -13.30 -8.05
C ARG A 70 -1.71 -13.16 -7.64
N PHE A 71 -1.47 -13.21 -6.34
CA PHE A 71 -0.14 -13.11 -5.76
C PHE A 71 0.28 -14.44 -5.16
N PHE A 72 1.43 -14.94 -5.61
CA PHE A 72 2.03 -16.16 -5.10
C PHE A 72 3.25 -15.82 -4.24
N VAL A 73 3.04 -15.75 -2.93
CA VAL A 73 4.08 -15.40 -1.97
C VAL A 73 4.96 -16.62 -1.73
N TRP A 74 6.21 -16.52 -2.17
CA TRP A 74 7.14 -17.63 -2.21
C TRP A 74 7.98 -17.76 -0.95
N ASN A 75 7.97 -18.96 -0.35
CA ASN A 75 8.83 -19.40 0.76
C ASN A 75 8.89 -18.43 1.96
N VAL A 76 7.74 -17.87 2.32
CA VAL A 76 7.63 -16.94 3.44
C VAL A 76 7.19 -17.66 4.73
N PRO A 77 7.85 -17.41 5.87
CA PRO A 77 7.49 -18.01 7.16
C PRO A 77 6.04 -17.69 7.56
N LEU A 78 5.41 -18.59 8.32
CA LEU A 78 4.00 -18.46 8.72
C LEU A 78 3.70 -17.14 9.43
N TRP A 79 4.61 -16.69 10.30
CA TRP A 79 4.42 -15.48 11.08
C TRP A 79 4.37 -14.19 10.23
N LYS A 80 5.01 -14.18 9.04
CA LYS A 80 4.98 -13.06 8.11
C LYS A 80 3.73 -13.03 7.22
N ARG A 81 3.03 -14.15 7.05
CA ARG A 81 1.94 -14.29 6.05
C ARG A 81 0.81 -13.30 6.26
N LYS A 82 0.45 -13.04 7.51
CA LYS A 82 -0.63 -12.10 7.83
C LYS A 82 -0.36 -10.72 7.22
N ARG A 83 0.89 -10.26 7.22
CA ARG A 83 1.24 -8.95 6.66
C ARG A 83 1.03 -8.87 5.15
N PHE A 84 1.34 -9.93 4.42
CA PHE A 84 1.03 -9.95 2.99
C PHE A 84 -0.47 -9.84 2.73
N ILE A 85 -1.30 -10.46 3.55
CA ILE A 85 -2.75 -10.36 3.46
C ILE A 85 -3.21 -8.94 3.76
N ASP A 86 -2.63 -8.30 4.77
CA ASP A 86 -2.98 -6.93 5.17
C ASP A 86 -2.58 -5.88 4.12
N TYR A 87 -1.47 -6.11 3.37
CA TYR A 87 -0.90 -5.10 2.47
C TYR A 87 -1.22 -5.32 0.99
N LEU A 88 -1.38 -6.55 0.53
CA LEU A 88 -1.63 -6.83 -0.89
C LEU A 88 -3.10 -6.68 -1.30
N ASN A 89 -3.94 -6.10 -0.54
CA ASN A 89 -5.36 -5.80 -0.84
C ASN A 89 -6.01 -6.73 -1.89
N SER A 90 -5.71 -8.02 -1.84
CA SER A 90 -6.19 -9.03 -2.77
C SER A 90 -6.74 -10.22 -2.01
N GLU A 91 -7.91 -10.69 -2.42
CA GLU A 91 -8.47 -11.96 -1.96
C GLU A 91 -7.71 -13.17 -2.57
N ASN A 92 -6.88 -12.92 -3.57
CA ASN A 92 -6.20 -13.93 -4.38
C ASN A 92 -4.72 -14.09 -3.99
N ILE A 93 -4.43 -14.22 -2.69
CA ILE A 93 -3.07 -14.42 -2.17
C ILE A 93 -2.85 -15.90 -1.86
N TYR A 94 -1.81 -16.48 -2.46
CA TYR A 94 -1.42 -17.87 -2.28
C TYR A 94 -0.01 -17.97 -1.72
N PHE A 95 0.19 -18.82 -0.72
CA PHE A 95 1.51 -19.07 -0.15
C PHE A 95 2.05 -20.39 -0.70
N ALA A 96 3.22 -20.34 -1.33
CA ALA A 96 3.86 -21.48 -1.97
C ALA A 96 5.32 -21.61 -1.52
N ASN A 97 5.79 -22.84 -1.38
CA ASN A 97 7.18 -23.18 -1.11
C ASN A 97 7.71 -24.28 -2.03
N LYS A 98 6.86 -24.75 -2.96
CA LYS A 98 7.17 -25.78 -3.96
C LYS A 98 6.53 -25.42 -5.28
N PHE A 99 7.19 -25.75 -6.39
CA PHE A 99 6.65 -25.51 -7.75
C PHE A 99 5.34 -26.27 -8.01
N SER A 100 5.16 -27.43 -7.38
CA SER A 100 3.91 -28.18 -7.50
C SER A 100 2.69 -27.39 -7.04
N ALA A 101 2.85 -26.50 -6.06
CA ALA A 101 1.76 -25.63 -5.59
C ALA A 101 1.41 -24.55 -6.64
N LEU A 102 2.40 -24.02 -7.34
CA LEU A 102 2.19 -23.07 -8.44
C LEU A 102 1.47 -23.75 -9.62
N HIS A 103 1.94 -24.91 -10.03
CA HIS A 103 1.31 -25.69 -11.11
C HIS A 103 -0.13 -26.08 -10.78
N LYS A 104 -0.42 -26.53 -9.55
CA LYS A 104 -1.77 -26.87 -9.11
C LYS A 104 -2.74 -25.69 -9.24
N LYS A 105 -2.28 -24.47 -9.03
CA LYS A 105 -3.06 -23.25 -9.16
C LYS A 105 -3.08 -22.67 -10.57
N LYS A 106 -2.45 -23.35 -11.54
CA LYS A 106 -2.37 -22.92 -12.94
C LYS A 106 -1.92 -21.45 -13.04
N ILE A 107 -0.75 -21.17 -12.46
CA ILE A 107 -0.16 -19.83 -12.50
C ILE A 107 0.11 -19.41 -13.95
N ASN A 108 -0.10 -18.15 -14.28
CA ASN A 108 0.05 -17.61 -15.64
C ASN A 108 0.73 -16.21 -15.61
N SER A 109 0.91 -15.60 -16.79
CA SER A 109 1.60 -14.32 -16.96
C SER A 109 0.93 -13.11 -16.28
N GLU A 110 -0.36 -13.19 -16.01
CA GLU A 110 -1.10 -12.13 -15.29
C GLU A 110 -0.78 -12.11 -13.77
N ASP A 111 -0.28 -13.25 -13.28
CA ASP A 111 0.03 -13.43 -11.87
C ASP A 111 1.36 -12.78 -11.47
N ARG A 112 1.58 -12.65 -10.17
CA ARG A 112 2.84 -12.17 -9.61
C ARG A 112 3.39 -13.16 -8.60
N ILE A 113 4.69 -13.43 -8.68
CA ILE A 113 5.41 -14.18 -7.64
C ILE A 113 6.08 -13.16 -6.73
N VAL A 114 5.73 -13.15 -5.45
CA VAL A 114 6.31 -12.24 -4.46
C VAL A 114 7.36 -12.99 -3.66
N VAL A 115 8.57 -12.44 -3.62
CA VAL A 115 9.71 -12.99 -2.86
C VAL A 115 10.13 -12.01 -1.76
N TRP A 116 10.48 -12.53 -0.57
CA TRP A 116 11.00 -11.71 0.50
C TRP A 116 12.51 -11.60 0.40
N GLY A 117 12.99 -10.39 0.28
CA GLY A 117 14.41 -10.08 0.33
C GLY A 117 15.25 -10.63 -0.81
N LYS A 118 16.49 -10.18 -0.82
CA LYS A 118 17.45 -10.54 -1.86
C LYS A 118 17.90 -12.02 -1.80
N SER A 119 17.82 -12.65 -0.65
CA SER A 119 18.26 -14.05 -0.47
C SER A 119 17.39 -15.05 -1.22
N ASN A 120 16.10 -14.77 -1.32
CA ASN A 120 15.17 -15.60 -2.09
C ASN A 120 15.23 -15.32 -3.59
N PHE A 121 15.77 -14.17 -4.01
CA PHE A 121 16.00 -13.80 -5.40
C PHE A 121 17.16 -14.58 -6.05
N LYS A 122 17.98 -15.28 -5.26
CA LYS A 122 19.06 -16.16 -5.76
C LYS A 122 18.59 -17.56 -6.11
N ASN A 123 17.29 -17.85 -6.06
CA ASN A 123 16.77 -19.12 -6.48
C ASN A 123 16.67 -19.15 -8.02
N LYS A 124 17.75 -19.60 -8.67
CA LYS A 124 17.84 -19.73 -10.13
C LYS A 124 16.71 -20.55 -10.74
N ASP A 125 16.21 -21.51 -10.00
CA ASP A 125 15.10 -22.35 -10.45
C ASP A 125 13.79 -21.55 -10.51
N LEU A 126 13.56 -20.66 -9.53
CA LEU A 126 12.40 -19.79 -9.49
C LEU A 126 12.47 -18.73 -10.61
N GLU A 127 13.64 -18.16 -10.84
CA GLU A 127 13.87 -17.21 -11.94
C GLU A 127 13.62 -17.89 -13.30
N SER A 128 14.21 -19.07 -13.50
CA SER A 128 14.02 -19.85 -14.72
C SER A 128 12.54 -20.24 -14.94
N PHE A 129 11.86 -20.60 -13.87
CA PHE A 129 10.43 -20.89 -13.91
C PHE A 129 9.61 -19.64 -14.28
N ALA A 130 9.89 -18.51 -13.68
CA ALA A 130 9.19 -17.26 -13.95
C ALA A 130 9.40 -16.79 -15.38
N ILE A 131 10.64 -16.80 -15.87
CA ILE A 131 10.98 -16.46 -17.27
C ILE A 131 10.24 -17.38 -18.25
N LYS A 132 10.30 -18.69 -18.03
CA LYS A 132 9.64 -19.68 -18.90
C LYS A 132 8.13 -19.46 -19.01
N ASN A 133 7.49 -18.98 -17.97
CA ASN A 133 6.04 -18.78 -17.89
C ASN A 133 5.62 -17.31 -18.08
N ALA A 134 6.58 -16.41 -18.40
CA ALA A 134 6.38 -14.97 -18.54
C ALA A 134 5.73 -14.32 -17.29
N ILE A 135 6.07 -14.82 -16.09
CA ILE A 135 5.54 -14.35 -14.82
C ILE A 135 6.51 -13.33 -14.21
N LYS A 136 6.01 -12.21 -13.76
CA LYS A 136 6.84 -11.23 -13.05
C LYS A 136 7.12 -11.67 -11.61
N ILE A 137 8.38 -11.47 -11.18
CA ILE A 137 8.79 -11.62 -9.79
C ILE A 137 8.82 -10.22 -9.17
N VAL A 138 8.15 -10.08 -8.05
CA VAL A 138 8.09 -8.86 -7.24
C VAL A 138 8.89 -9.09 -5.97
N THR A 139 9.87 -8.25 -5.71
CA THR A 139 10.65 -8.28 -4.47
C THR A 139 9.90 -7.52 -3.38
N CYS A 140 9.84 -8.08 -2.18
CA CYS A 140 9.23 -7.45 -1.02
C CYS A 140 10.22 -7.33 0.11
N GLU A 141 10.22 -6.17 0.78
CA GLU A 141 11.03 -5.89 1.96
C GLU A 141 10.26 -5.06 2.99
N ASP A 142 10.84 -4.93 4.18
CA ASP A 142 10.35 -3.98 5.17
C ASP A 142 10.40 -2.57 4.59
N GLY A 143 9.32 -1.82 4.70
CA GLY A 143 9.27 -0.44 4.22
C GLY A 143 9.99 0.55 5.14
N PHE A 144 10.01 1.82 4.72
CA PHE A 144 10.71 2.89 5.42
C PHE A 144 10.13 3.18 6.81
N ILE A 145 8.83 2.99 7.00
CA ILE A 145 8.19 3.11 8.32
C ILE A 145 8.23 1.73 8.97
N ARG A 146 9.28 1.49 9.73
CA ARG A 146 9.43 0.24 10.45
C ARG A 146 8.77 0.30 11.84
N SER A 147 8.43 -0.88 12.36
CA SER A 147 7.95 -1.06 13.73
C SER A 147 8.99 -0.69 14.80
N LYS A 148 8.59 -0.63 16.07
CA LYS A 148 9.46 -0.33 17.22
C LYS A 148 10.64 -1.29 17.43
N GLY A 149 10.73 -2.40 16.67
CA GLY A 149 11.74 -3.41 16.85
C GLY A 149 12.23 -4.03 15.55
N LEU A 150 13.25 -4.88 15.66
CA LEU A 150 13.82 -5.61 14.53
C LEU A 150 12.98 -6.84 14.19
N GLY A 151 12.95 -7.21 12.91
CA GLY A 151 12.31 -8.44 12.44
C GLY A 151 12.89 -9.72 13.04
N SER A 152 14.16 -9.69 13.51
CA SER A 152 14.78 -10.78 14.28
C SER A 152 14.05 -11.10 15.57
N ASN A 153 13.31 -10.14 16.14
CA ASN A 153 12.52 -10.32 17.35
C ASN A 153 11.05 -10.63 17.04
N PHE A 154 10.74 -11.08 15.83
CA PHE A 154 9.38 -11.36 15.34
C PHE A 154 8.42 -10.16 15.39
N VAL A 155 8.97 -8.94 15.45
CA VAL A 155 8.16 -7.72 15.42
C VAL A 155 7.74 -7.45 13.97
N TYR A 156 6.45 -7.31 13.77
CA TYR A 156 5.86 -7.07 12.46
C TYR A 156 6.26 -5.70 11.91
N PRO A 157 6.59 -5.60 10.60
CA PRO A 157 6.79 -4.31 9.96
C PRO A 157 5.49 -3.50 9.91
N SER A 158 5.62 -2.18 10.02
CA SER A 158 4.51 -1.24 9.89
C SER A 158 4.26 -0.83 8.44
N SER A 159 5.19 -1.12 7.54
CA SER A 159 5.05 -0.92 6.09
C SER A 159 5.83 -1.99 5.33
N LEU A 160 5.40 -2.28 4.11
CA LEU A 160 6.10 -3.12 3.14
C LEU A 160 6.36 -2.33 1.87
N VAL A 161 7.46 -2.64 1.21
CA VAL A 161 7.82 -2.14 -0.12
C VAL A 161 7.78 -3.31 -1.08
N PHE A 162 7.17 -3.11 -2.23
CA PHE A 162 7.10 -4.05 -3.33
C PHE A 162 7.79 -3.42 -4.54
N ASP A 163 8.68 -4.14 -5.21
CA ASP A 163 9.51 -3.65 -6.30
C ASP A 163 9.57 -4.71 -7.42
N GLU A 164 9.15 -4.34 -8.62
CA GLU A 164 9.16 -5.24 -9.80
C GLU A 164 10.54 -5.22 -10.51
N ASN A 165 11.32 -4.14 -10.37
CA ASN A 165 12.58 -3.95 -11.09
C ASN A 165 13.83 -4.29 -10.25
N GLY A 166 13.74 -4.13 -8.94
CA GLY A 166 14.90 -4.33 -8.10
C GLY A 166 14.60 -4.52 -6.64
N ILE A 167 15.33 -3.79 -5.82
CA ILE A 167 15.11 -3.63 -4.40
C ILE A 167 15.73 -2.30 -3.96
N TYR A 168 14.98 -1.45 -3.32
CA TYR A 168 15.29 -0.04 -3.06
C TYR A 168 16.66 0.24 -2.40
N PHE A 169 17.24 -0.72 -1.68
CA PHE A 169 18.55 -0.55 -1.04
C PHE A 169 19.73 -1.11 -1.89
N ASP A 170 19.47 -1.69 -3.06
CA ASP A 170 20.52 -2.19 -3.96
C ASP A 170 20.78 -1.23 -5.11
N CYS A 171 21.63 -0.24 -4.87
CA CYS A 171 21.96 0.82 -5.84
C CYS A 171 22.65 0.32 -7.14
N ARG A 172 22.86 -1.00 -7.31
CA ARG A 172 23.41 -1.58 -8.54
C ARG A 172 22.36 -1.86 -9.61
N LYS A 173 21.09 -1.74 -9.26
CA LYS A 173 19.95 -1.96 -10.16
C LYS A 173 18.96 -0.82 -10.00
N GLU A 174 18.19 -0.58 -11.04
CA GLU A 174 17.02 0.29 -10.95
C GLU A 174 16.00 -0.32 -9.98
N SER A 175 15.27 0.54 -9.32
CA SER A 175 14.18 0.23 -8.39
C SER A 175 12.96 1.06 -8.81
N ASP A 176 11.78 0.59 -8.44
CA ASP A 176 10.53 1.33 -8.67
C ASP A 176 10.37 2.50 -7.68
N ILE A 177 11.30 2.65 -6.72
CA ILE A 177 11.26 3.63 -5.63
C ILE A 177 12.45 4.57 -5.71
#